data_1d911491facaf76a6ad193c2a127d7c8
#
_entry.id   1d911491facaf76a6ad193c2a127d7c8
#
_cell.length_a   1.000
_cell.length_b   1.000
_cell.length_c   1.000
_cell.angle_alpha   90.00
_cell.angle_beta   90.00
_cell.angle_gamma   90.00
#
_symmetry.space_group_name_H-M   'P 1'
#
loop_
_entity.id
_entity.type
_entity.pdbx_description
1 polymer ?
#
loop_
_entity_poly.entity_id
_entity_poly.type
_entity_poly.pdbx_seq_one_letter_code
_entity_poly.pdbx_strand_id
1 'polypeptide(L)'
;MNRLPARISRVEISERRNMKTLVVTKTGSLEIREVAVPEYNECQALVKMVCCGICNGTDAKLIHHTFKGFGEDAYPLMLGHEAVGQVVETGGRVSSYKKGDYVLLPFVSEVPDDEELKSGWGGFSEYGVIDDAAAYPEGEAPECAYAQSVLPKSVDPVDATMIITLREVLSAIKRFGMSRGESVTVFGCGPV
;
A
#
# COMPACT_ATOMS: atom_id res chain seq x y z
N MET A 1 2.16 25.27 -24.19
CA MET A 1 2.08 25.82 -22.82
C MET A 1 1.47 24.76 -21.94
N ASN A 2 2.31 23.90 -21.35
CA ASN A 2 1.85 22.88 -20.38
C ASN A 2 1.47 23.59 -19.07
N ARG A 3 0.19 23.64 -18.79
CA ARG A 3 -0.27 23.98 -17.43
C ARG A 3 0.07 22.76 -16.55
N LEU A 4 0.98 22.94 -15.61
CA LEU A 4 1.14 22.01 -14.50
C LEU A 4 -0.24 21.81 -13.85
N PRO A 5 -0.62 20.55 -13.50
CA PRO A 5 -1.87 20.30 -12.80
C PRO A 5 -1.90 21.14 -11.52
N ALA A 6 -3.07 21.67 -11.19
CA ALA A 6 -3.27 22.47 -9.99
C ALA A 6 -2.79 21.63 -8.78
N ARG A 7 -1.88 22.20 -7.97
CA ARG A 7 -1.45 21.57 -6.72
C ARG A 7 -2.70 21.24 -5.90
N ILE A 8 -2.96 19.94 -5.73
CA ILE A 8 -4.01 19.46 -4.83
C ILE A 8 -3.60 19.94 -3.43
N SER A 9 -4.50 20.68 -2.74
CA SER A 9 -4.23 21.16 -1.40
C SER A 9 -4.05 19.98 -0.43
N ARG A 10 -3.00 20.02 0.39
CA ARG A 10 -2.81 19.06 1.48
C ARG A 10 -3.73 19.48 2.65
N VAL A 11 -4.36 18.48 3.26
CA VAL A 11 -5.09 18.69 4.50
C VAL A 11 -4.07 18.76 5.63
N GLU A 12 -3.95 19.93 6.27
CA GLU A 12 -3.07 20.09 7.43
C GLU A 12 -3.67 19.32 8.62
N ILE A 13 -2.94 18.31 9.10
CA ILE A 13 -3.27 17.65 10.37
C ILE A 13 -2.82 18.61 11.47
N SER A 14 -3.76 19.13 12.26
CA SER A 14 -3.56 20.20 13.26
C SER A 14 -2.64 19.84 14.43
N GLU A 15 -2.24 18.58 14.56
CA GLU A 15 -1.21 18.11 15.49
C GLU A 15 -0.39 17.03 14.75
N ARG A 16 0.92 17.27 14.59
CA ARG A 16 1.85 16.26 14.05
C ARG A 16 1.81 15.05 14.97
N ARG A 17 1.17 13.98 14.51
CA ARG A 17 1.17 12.69 15.20
C ARG A 17 2.34 11.87 14.67
N ASN A 18 3.03 11.18 15.57
CA ASN A 18 4.01 10.17 15.18
C ASN A 18 3.37 8.81 15.11
N MET A 19 3.95 7.95 14.28
CA MET A 19 3.59 6.54 14.15
C MET A 19 4.85 5.68 14.13
N LYS A 20 4.69 4.42 14.48
CA LYS A 20 5.76 3.42 14.32
C LYS A 20 5.65 2.78 12.94
N THR A 21 6.82 2.50 12.35
CA THR A 21 6.96 1.75 11.09
C THR A 21 8.12 0.78 11.17
N LEU A 22 8.00 -0.37 10.48
CA LEU A 22 9.09 -1.33 10.34
C LEU A 22 9.93 -0.96 9.12
N VAL A 23 11.22 -0.81 9.35
CA VAL A 23 12.19 -0.38 8.35
C VAL A 23 13.30 -1.44 8.20
N VAL A 24 13.72 -1.70 6.97
CA VAL A 24 14.97 -2.37 6.68
C VAL A 24 16.05 -1.33 6.37
N THR A 25 17.17 -1.43 7.06
CA THR A 25 18.30 -0.51 6.94
C THR A 25 19.14 -0.80 5.70
N LYS A 26 20.08 0.08 5.40
CA LYS A 26 21.12 -0.13 4.36
C LYS A 26 21.99 -1.38 4.59
N THR A 27 22.01 -1.92 5.80
CA THR A 27 22.76 -3.14 6.14
C THR A 27 21.89 -4.40 6.21
N GLY A 28 20.58 -4.30 5.85
CA GLY A 28 19.65 -5.43 5.93
C GLY A 28 19.10 -5.71 7.34
N SER A 29 19.41 -4.87 8.32
CA SER A 29 18.86 -5.01 9.67
C SER A 29 17.46 -4.44 9.75
N LEU A 30 16.58 -5.07 10.53
CA LEU A 30 15.23 -4.59 10.81
C LEU A 30 15.23 -3.69 12.04
N GLU A 31 14.53 -2.58 11.95
CA GLU A 31 14.32 -1.66 13.06
C GLU A 31 12.92 -1.06 13.06
N ILE A 32 12.43 -0.67 14.22
CA ILE A 32 11.21 0.13 14.36
C ILE A 32 11.65 1.60 14.43
N ARG A 33 11.16 2.39 13.51
CA ARG A 33 11.31 3.86 13.54
C ARG A 33 10.02 4.53 13.95
N GLU A 34 10.17 5.65 14.65
CA GLU A 34 9.08 6.58 14.91
C GLU A 34 9.17 7.73 13.90
N VAL A 35 8.12 7.89 13.10
CA VAL A 35 8.06 8.84 11.98
C VAL A 35 6.75 9.61 12.03
N ALA A 36 6.65 10.71 11.30
CA ALA A 36 5.40 11.45 11.20
C ALA A 36 4.33 10.61 10.47
N VAL A 37 3.08 10.74 10.91
CA VAL A 37 1.92 10.18 10.20
C VAL A 37 1.85 10.80 8.79
N PRO A 38 1.61 10.00 7.72
CA PRO A 38 1.59 10.52 6.37
C PRO A 38 0.49 11.58 6.18
N GLU A 39 0.81 12.62 5.43
CA GLU A 39 -0.17 13.59 4.98
C GLU A 39 -1.04 12.99 3.88
N TYR A 40 -2.28 13.45 3.79
CA TYR A 40 -3.19 13.08 2.71
C TYR A 40 -3.81 14.32 2.08
N ASN A 41 -4.27 14.23 0.85
CA ASN A 41 -4.89 15.32 0.10
C ASN A 41 -6.41 15.14 -0.02
N GLU A 42 -7.08 16.05 -0.74
CA GLU A 42 -8.54 16.02 -0.91
C GLU A 42 -9.07 14.77 -1.61
N CYS A 43 -8.24 14.06 -2.40
CA CYS A 43 -8.60 12.83 -3.12
C CYS A 43 -8.24 11.55 -2.36
N GLN A 44 -7.71 11.67 -1.15
CA GLN A 44 -7.16 10.57 -0.37
C GLN A 44 -7.88 10.42 0.98
N ALA A 45 -7.72 9.25 1.58
CA ALA A 45 -8.19 8.98 2.94
C ALA A 45 -7.04 8.48 3.81
N LEU A 46 -6.99 8.96 5.06
CA LEU A 46 -6.10 8.43 6.09
C LEU A 46 -6.68 7.13 6.65
N VAL A 47 -5.81 6.14 6.77
CA VAL A 47 -6.17 4.79 7.16
C VAL A 47 -5.31 4.37 8.35
N LYS A 48 -5.94 3.83 9.40
CA LYS A 48 -5.23 3.12 10.46
C LYS A 48 -5.02 1.68 10.03
N MET A 49 -3.77 1.20 10.02
CA MET A 49 -3.45 -0.18 9.68
C MET A 49 -4.04 -1.12 10.72
N VAL A 50 -4.67 -2.21 10.26
CA VAL A 50 -5.29 -3.24 11.09
C VAL A 50 -4.45 -4.49 11.10
N CYS A 51 -3.99 -4.92 9.94
CA CYS A 51 -3.11 -6.06 9.76
C CYS A 51 -2.34 -5.94 8.44
N CYS A 52 -1.22 -6.65 8.37
CA CYS A 52 -0.45 -6.80 7.15
C CYS A 52 0.10 -8.23 7.10
N GLY A 53 -0.07 -8.88 5.96
CA GLY A 53 0.52 -10.19 5.70
C GLY A 53 2.04 -10.10 5.62
N ILE A 54 2.73 -11.15 6.06
CA ILE A 54 4.17 -11.28 5.88
C ILE A 54 4.41 -12.13 4.63
N CYS A 55 4.93 -11.50 3.59
CA CYS A 55 5.26 -12.17 2.33
C CYS A 55 6.73 -12.59 2.30
N ASN A 56 7.00 -13.86 2.60
CA ASN A 56 8.37 -14.37 2.58
C ASN A 56 9.07 -14.14 1.21
N GLY A 57 8.32 -14.17 0.11
CA GLY A 57 8.85 -13.96 -1.23
C GLY A 57 9.35 -12.53 -1.47
N THR A 58 8.62 -11.53 -1.04
CA THR A 58 8.96 -10.11 -1.24
C THR A 58 9.74 -9.55 -0.06
N ASP A 59 9.25 -9.71 1.17
CA ASP A 59 9.88 -9.11 2.36
C ASP A 59 11.29 -9.66 2.57
N ALA A 60 11.51 -10.98 2.42
CA ALA A 60 12.84 -11.57 2.51
C ALA A 60 13.80 -11.02 1.44
N LYS A 61 13.33 -10.84 0.20
CA LYS A 61 14.17 -10.27 -0.87
C LYS A 61 14.52 -8.81 -0.62
N LEU A 62 13.60 -8.03 -0.05
CA LEU A 62 13.86 -6.64 0.36
C LEU A 62 14.88 -6.60 1.51
N ILE A 63 14.71 -7.44 2.53
CA ILE A 63 15.66 -7.53 3.66
C ILE A 63 17.06 -7.93 3.18
N HIS A 64 17.16 -8.83 2.21
CA HIS A 64 18.44 -9.29 1.65
C HIS A 64 18.94 -8.45 0.46
N HIS A 65 18.29 -7.34 0.12
CA HIS A 65 18.66 -6.44 -1.00
C HIS A 65 18.71 -7.15 -2.36
N THR A 66 17.86 -8.16 -2.57
CA THR A 66 17.80 -8.97 -3.81
C THR A 66 16.52 -8.76 -4.61
N PHE A 67 15.63 -7.86 -4.18
CA PHE A 67 14.42 -7.56 -4.91
C PHE A 67 14.70 -6.67 -6.12
N LYS A 68 14.31 -7.13 -7.32
CA LYS A 68 14.52 -6.37 -8.56
C LYS A 68 13.77 -5.04 -8.52
N GLY A 69 14.44 -3.96 -8.88
CA GLY A 69 13.88 -2.61 -8.91
C GLY A 69 14.16 -1.76 -7.67
N PHE A 70 14.74 -2.37 -6.61
CA PHE A 70 15.21 -1.67 -5.42
C PHE A 70 16.73 -1.78 -5.34
N GLY A 71 17.44 -0.72 -5.71
CA GLY A 71 18.89 -0.60 -5.57
C GLY A 71 19.31 -0.19 -4.16
N GLU A 72 20.61 -0.02 -3.93
CA GLU A 72 21.13 0.42 -2.62
C GLU A 72 20.61 1.80 -2.20
N ASP A 73 20.27 2.65 -3.15
CA ASP A 73 19.68 3.98 -2.95
C ASP A 73 18.21 3.95 -2.50
N ALA A 74 17.55 2.79 -2.59
CA ALA A 74 16.20 2.60 -2.07
C ALA A 74 16.15 2.42 -0.54
N TYR A 75 17.29 2.27 0.12
CA TYR A 75 17.36 2.01 1.56
C TYR A 75 17.86 3.23 2.35
N PRO A 76 17.35 3.47 3.56
CA PRO A 76 16.43 2.63 4.35
C PRO A 76 15.01 2.59 3.78
N LEU A 77 14.30 1.45 3.94
CA LEU A 77 13.05 1.15 3.24
C LEU A 77 11.96 0.68 4.22
N MET A 78 10.77 1.31 4.19
CA MET A 78 9.59 0.81 4.92
C MET A 78 9.05 -0.44 4.25
N LEU A 79 8.72 -1.46 5.04
CA LEU A 79 8.24 -2.76 4.56
C LEU A 79 6.72 -2.91 4.67
N GLY A 80 6.20 -3.97 4.02
CA GLY A 80 4.82 -4.44 4.09
C GLY A 80 3.98 -3.99 2.90
N HIS A 81 3.42 -4.97 2.17
CA HIS A 81 2.65 -4.72 0.95
C HIS A 81 1.32 -5.49 0.89
N GLU A 82 1.00 -6.29 1.91
CA GLU A 82 -0.25 -7.05 2.02
C GLU A 82 -1.11 -6.49 3.16
N ALA A 83 -1.30 -5.15 3.15
CA ALA A 83 -1.94 -4.44 4.25
C ALA A 83 -3.45 -4.29 4.07
N VAL A 84 -4.14 -4.35 5.19
CA VAL A 84 -5.54 -3.96 5.35
C VAL A 84 -5.63 -2.92 6.45
N GLY A 85 -6.40 -1.88 6.23
CA GLY A 85 -6.60 -0.84 7.22
C GLY A 85 -8.04 -0.36 7.30
N GLN A 86 -8.33 0.48 8.28
CA GLN A 86 -9.63 1.09 8.49
C GLN A 86 -9.56 2.60 8.25
N VAL A 87 -10.42 3.13 7.42
CA VAL A 87 -10.52 4.57 7.13
C VAL A 87 -10.86 5.33 8.41
N VAL A 88 -10.03 6.30 8.78
CA VAL A 88 -10.21 7.16 9.96
C VAL A 88 -10.57 8.59 9.60
N GLU A 89 -10.04 9.11 8.49
CA GLU A 89 -10.32 10.44 7.97
C GLU A 89 -10.38 10.40 6.44
N THR A 90 -11.12 11.31 5.82
CA THR A 90 -11.26 11.40 4.36
C THR A 90 -11.04 12.83 3.89
N GLY A 91 -10.37 12.99 2.76
CA GLY A 91 -10.31 14.26 2.03
C GLY A 91 -11.69 14.67 1.48
N GLY A 92 -11.83 15.94 1.17
CA GLY A 92 -13.12 16.54 0.81
C GLY A 92 -13.73 16.03 -0.51
N ARG A 93 -12.93 15.43 -1.39
CA ARG A 93 -13.37 14.88 -2.69
C ARG A 93 -13.56 13.37 -2.68
N VAL A 94 -13.18 12.69 -1.60
CA VAL A 94 -13.35 11.24 -1.45
C VAL A 94 -14.84 10.88 -1.42
N SER A 95 -15.23 9.94 -2.26
CA SER A 95 -16.61 9.49 -2.42
C SER A 95 -16.76 7.96 -2.31
N SER A 96 -15.71 7.21 -2.65
CA SER A 96 -15.71 5.74 -2.64
C SER A 96 -15.48 5.13 -1.26
N TYR A 97 -14.97 5.90 -0.33
CA TYR A 97 -14.62 5.47 1.02
C TYR A 97 -15.31 6.35 2.06
N LYS A 98 -15.61 5.79 3.21
CA LYS A 98 -16.09 6.52 4.38
C LYS A 98 -15.42 6.03 5.65
N LYS A 99 -15.40 6.89 6.66
CA LYS A 99 -14.89 6.54 7.99
C LYS A 99 -15.49 5.23 8.50
N GLY A 100 -14.62 4.31 8.93
CA GLY A 100 -14.97 2.99 9.43
C GLY A 100 -14.96 1.88 8.38
N ASP A 101 -14.84 2.19 7.07
CA ASP A 101 -14.69 1.17 6.05
C ASP A 101 -13.32 0.50 6.16
N TYR A 102 -13.28 -0.83 5.98
CA TYR A 102 -12.03 -1.56 5.81
C TYR A 102 -11.62 -1.53 4.34
N VAL A 103 -10.32 -1.32 4.09
CA VAL A 103 -9.77 -1.12 2.75
C VAL A 103 -8.50 -1.93 2.55
N LEU A 104 -8.29 -2.36 1.30
CA LEU A 104 -7.09 -3.07 0.86
C LEU A 104 -6.01 -2.10 0.40
N LEU A 105 -4.75 -2.47 0.63
CA LEU A 105 -3.55 -1.83 0.09
C LEU A 105 -3.41 -0.35 0.44
N PRO A 106 -3.63 0.07 1.70
CA PRO A 106 -3.16 1.39 2.09
C PRO A 106 -1.62 1.45 2.02
N PHE A 107 -1.10 2.58 1.56
CA PHE A 107 0.35 2.79 1.39
C PHE A 107 0.86 3.93 2.26
N VAL A 108 2.17 3.93 2.51
CA VAL A 108 2.92 5.08 2.95
C VAL A 108 3.90 5.40 1.83
N SER A 109 3.59 6.37 0.98
CA SER A 109 4.45 6.76 -0.15
C SER A 109 5.60 7.66 0.26
N GLU A 110 5.34 8.57 1.19
CA GLU A 110 6.30 9.54 1.70
C GLU A 110 6.10 9.73 3.20
N VAL A 111 7.17 10.04 3.89
CA VAL A 111 7.16 10.42 5.31
C VAL A 111 7.54 11.88 5.39
N PRO A 112 6.69 12.75 5.97
CA PRO A 112 7.09 14.11 6.26
C PRO A 112 8.33 14.12 7.17
N ASP A 113 9.28 14.98 6.87
CA ASP A 113 10.49 15.19 7.66
C ASP A 113 11.56 14.07 7.61
N ASP A 114 11.41 13.02 6.75
CA ASP A 114 12.45 12.00 6.52
C ASP A 114 12.57 11.66 5.02
N GLU A 115 13.28 12.50 4.28
CA GLU A 115 13.50 12.32 2.83
C GLU A 115 14.38 11.10 2.49
N GLU A 116 15.17 10.60 3.44
CA GLU A 116 16.00 9.41 3.23
C GLU A 116 15.19 8.12 3.29
N LEU A 117 14.12 8.09 4.10
CA LEU A 117 13.30 6.90 4.27
C LEU A 117 12.42 6.68 3.03
N LYS A 118 12.66 5.59 2.32
CA LYS A 118 11.90 5.22 1.12
C LYS A 118 10.76 4.26 1.46
N SER A 119 9.81 4.16 0.54
CA SER A 119 8.66 3.29 0.69
C SER A 119 8.82 1.98 -0.07
N GLY A 120 8.73 0.85 0.66
CA GLY A 120 8.38 -0.46 0.13
C GLY A 120 6.93 -0.79 0.49
N TRP A 121 6.01 0.13 0.14
CA TRP A 121 4.58 0.18 0.46
C TRP A 121 4.23 0.59 1.90
N GLY A 122 5.03 0.28 2.91
CA GLY A 122 4.84 0.77 4.28
C GLY A 122 3.67 0.14 5.05
N GLY A 123 3.20 -1.04 4.65
CA GLY A 123 2.07 -1.71 5.30
C GLY A 123 2.31 -2.16 6.73
N PHE A 124 3.58 -2.26 7.17
CA PHE A 124 3.95 -2.49 8.57
C PHE A 124 4.10 -1.17 9.36
N SER A 125 3.33 -0.16 9.00
CA SER A 125 3.20 1.10 9.74
C SER A 125 1.87 1.14 10.51
N GLU A 126 1.70 2.07 11.42
CA GLU A 126 0.43 2.23 12.15
C GLU A 126 -0.64 2.95 11.30
N TYR A 127 -0.21 3.81 10.37
CA TYR A 127 -1.10 4.54 9.46
C TYR A 127 -0.57 4.48 8.03
N GLY A 128 -1.46 4.69 7.07
CA GLY A 128 -1.19 4.82 5.66
C GLY A 128 -2.27 5.62 4.95
N VAL A 129 -2.17 5.74 3.65
CA VAL A 129 -3.07 6.50 2.81
C VAL A 129 -3.65 5.60 1.73
N ILE A 130 -4.90 5.85 1.37
CA ILE A 130 -5.57 5.22 0.22
C ILE A 130 -6.07 6.31 -0.71
N ASP A 131 -5.95 6.08 -2.02
CA ASP A 131 -6.38 6.99 -3.05
C ASP A 131 -7.79 6.64 -3.53
N ASP A 132 -8.67 7.63 -3.69
CA ASP A 132 -9.95 7.44 -4.35
C ASP A 132 -9.82 7.77 -5.83
N ALA A 133 -9.74 6.76 -6.68
CA ALA A 133 -9.61 6.96 -8.13
C ALA A 133 -10.72 7.83 -8.71
N ALA A 134 -11.95 7.78 -8.14
CA ALA A 134 -13.07 8.59 -8.57
C ALA A 134 -12.98 10.08 -8.19
N ALA A 135 -12.10 10.42 -7.23
CA ALA A 135 -11.87 11.80 -6.80
C ALA A 135 -10.90 12.58 -7.68
N TYR A 136 -10.12 11.87 -8.52
CA TYR A 136 -9.17 12.48 -9.46
C TYR A 136 -9.84 12.83 -10.79
N PRO A 137 -9.31 13.82 -11.53
CA PRO A 137 -9.68 13.99 -12.94
C PRO A 137 -9.39 12.73 -13.76
N GLU A 138 -10.08 12.56 -14.87
CA GLU A 138 -9.91 11.38 -15.74
C GLU A 138 -8.44 11.21 -16.18
N GLY A 139 -7.88 10.03 -15.92
CA GLY A 139 -6.49 9.66 -16.25
C GLY A 139 -5.42 10.24 -15.32
N GLU A 140 -5.77 10.96 -14.25
CA GLU A 140 -4.81 11.56 -13.31
C GLU A 140 -4.67 10.76 -11.99
N ALA A 141 -5.52 9.76 -11.77
CA ALA A 141 -5.40 8.91 -10.58
C ALA A 141 -4.10 8.09 -10.61
N PRO A 142 -3.37 7.96 -9.50
CA PRO A 142 -2.20 7.10 -9.44
C PRO A 142 -2.59 5.63 -9.69
N GLU A 143 -1.68 4.86 -10.30
CA GLU A 143 -1.96 3.47 -10.67
C GLU A 143 -2.40 2.62 -9.48
N CYS A 144 -1.83 2.85 -8.30
CA CYS A 144 -2.20 2.16 -7.06
C CYS A 144 -3.67 2.34 -6.67
N ALA A 145 -4.29 3.47 -6.98
CA ALA A 145 -5.69 3.75 -6.68
C ALA A 145 -6.65 2.69 -7.26
N TYR A 146 -6.32 2.12 -8.43
CA TYR A 146 -7.13 1.08 -9.08
C TYR A 146 -6.98 -0.31 -8.44
N ALA A 147 -5.93 -0.50 -7.65
CA ALA A 147 -5.73 -1.72 -6.87
C ALA A 147 -6.39 -1.65 -5.49
N GLN A 148 -6.63 -0.46 -4.99
CA GLN A 148 -7.24 -0.19 -3.69
C GLN A 148 -8.76 -0.37 -3.75
N SER A 149 -9.37 -0.91 -2.71
CA SER A 149 -10.81 -1.17 -2.68
C SER A 149 -11.34 -1.35 -1.26
N VAL A 150 -12.63 -1.06 -1.10
CA VAL A 150 -13.38 -1.36 0.13
C VAL A 150 -13.59 -2.86 0.26
N LEU A 151 -13.39 -3.39 1.46
CA LEU A 151 -13.72 -4.77 1.78
C LEU A 151 -15.23 -4.95 2.00
N PRO A 152 -15.82 -6.03 1.47
CA PRO A 152 -17.15 -6.44 1.88
C PRO A 152 -17.21 -6.69 3.40
N LYS A 153 -18.30 -6.28 4.06
CA LYS A 153 -18.48 -6.45 5.51
C LYS A 153 -18.45 -7.90 5.99
N SER A 154 -18.63 -8.86 5.08
CA SER A 154 -18.58 -10.29 5.35
C SER A 154 -17.19 -10.88 5.37
N VAL A 155 -16.16 -10.10 4.99
CA VAL A 155 -14.77 -10.55 4.93
C VAL A 155 -14.05 -10.06 6.17
N ASP A 156 -13.39 -10.98 6.87
CA ASP A 156 -12.53 -10.64 7.99
C ASP A 156 -11.28 -9.88 7.48
N PRO A 157 -10.89 -8.77 8.11
CA PRO A 157 -9.71 -8.01 7.69
C PRO A 157 -8.41 -8.82 7.67
N VAL A 158 -8.24 -9.78 8.57
CA VAL A 158 -7.05 -10.64 8.62
C VAL A 158 -7.03 -11.58 7.40
N ASP A 159 -8.16 -12.22 7.11
CA ASP A 159 -8.29 -13.08 5.93
C ASP A 159 -8.14 -12.28 4.63
N ALA A 160 -8.52 -11.01 4.65
CA ALA A 160 -8.46 -10.12 3.49
C ALA A 160 -7.03 -9.81 3.03
N THR A 161 -6.00 -9.97 3.86
CA THR A 161 -4.60 -9.84 3.44
C THR A 161 -4.27 -10.81 2.30
N MET A 162 -4.89 -12.00 2.28
CA MET A 162 -4.73 -12.99 1.22
C MET A 162 -5.34 -12.58 -0.13
N ILE A 163 -6.26 -11.61 -0.13
CA ILE A 163 -6.90 -11.14 -1.38
C ILE A 163 -5.86 -10.54 -2.32
N ILE A 164 -4.82 -9.90 -1.78
CA ILE A 164 -3.74 -9.28 -2.56
C ILE A 164 -3.03 -10.36 -3.38
N THR A 165 -2.54 -11.41 -2.71
CA THR A 165 -1.91 -12.58 -3.33
C THR A 165 -2.85 -13.28 -4.32
N LEU A 166 -4.13 -13.50 -3.96
CA LEU A 166 -5.12 -14.12 -4.84
C LEU A 166 -5.37 -13.29 -6.10
N ARG A 167 -5.35 -11.97 -6.03
CA ARG A 167 -5.48 -11.08 -7.20
C ARG A 167 -4.28 -11.20 -8.14
N GLU A 168 -3.06 -11.35 -7.61
CA GLU A 168 -1.85 -11.59 -8.40
C GLU A 168 -1.94 -12.94 -9.14
N VAL A 169 -2.35 -14.01 -8.45
CA VAL A 169 -2.59 -15.33 -9.05
C VAL A 169 -3.65 -15.25 -10.15
N LEU A 170 -4.78 -14.59 -9.89
CA LEU A 170 -5.85 -14.43 -10.87
C LEU A 170 -5.39 -13.61 -12.09
N SER A 171 -4.57 -12.59 -11.87
CA SER A 171 -3.95 -11.80 -12.95
C SER A 171 -3.01 -12.66 -13.80
N ALA A 172 -2.20 -13.51 -13.16
CA ALA A 172 -1.32 -14.47 -13.86
C ALA A 172 -2.12 -15.48 -14.71
N ILE A 173 -3.17 -16.07 -14.14
CA ILE A 173 -4.08 -16.99 -14.85
C ILE A 173 -4.65 -16.32 -16.12
N LYS A 174 -5.15 -15.09 -16.00
CA LYS A 174 -5.66 -14.33 -17.14
C LYS A 174 -4.58 -14.03 -18.17
N ARG A 175 -3.38 -13.66 -17.73
CA ARG A 175 -2.24 -13.34 -18.62
C ARG A 175 -1.75 -14.55 -19.39
N PHE A 176 -1.76 -15.74 -18.78
CA PHE A 176 -1.42 -16.99 -19.44
C PHE A 176 -2.52 -17.51 -20.37
N GLY A 177 -3.70 -16.86 -20.39
CA GLY A 177 -4.80 -17.25 -21.26
C GLY A 177 -5.43 -18.59 -20.90
N MET A 178 -5.32 -19.02 -19.66
CA MET A 178 -5.87 -20.29 -19.19
C MET A 178 -7.39 -20.31 -19.32
N SER A 179 -7.92 -21.39 -19.87
CA SER A 179 -9.34 -21.59 -20.12
C SER A 179 -9.89 -22.74 -19.30
N ARG A 180 -11.21 -22.73 -19.10
CA ARG A 180 -11.90 -23.81 -18.39
C ARG A 180 -11.75 -25.14 -19.13
N GLY A 181 -11.30 -26.18 -18.42
CA GLY A 181 -11.11 -27.53 -18.95
C GLY A 181 -9.68 -27.83 -19.39
N GLU A 182 -8.77 -26.88 -19.33
CA GLU A 182 -7.35 -27.12 -19.56
C GLU A 182 -6.70 -27.83 -18.36
N SER A 183 -5.67 -28.60 -18.62
CA SER A 183 -4.85 -29.25 -17.60
C SER A 183 -3.68 -28.32 -17.24
N VAL A 184 -3.49 -28.07 -15.96
CA VAL A 184 -2.42 -27.22 -15.43
C VAL A 184 -1.54 -28.02 -14.50
N THR A 185 -0.22 -27.91 -14.68
CA THR A 185 0.76 -28.47 -13.75
C THR A 185 1.40 -27.34 -12.96
N VAL A 186 1.34 -27.41 -11.62
CA VAL A 186 1.93 -26.44 -10.71
C VAL A 186 3.17 -27.04 -10.06
N PHE A 187 4.30 -26.35 -10.19
CA PHE A 187 5.56 -26.73 -9.55
C PHE A 187 5.79 -25.85 -8.33
N GLY A 188 5.72 -26.43 -7.15
CA GLY A 188 5.91 -25.74 -5.88
C GLY A 188 4.63 -25.70 -5.03
N CYS A 189 4.82 -25.35 -3.76
CA CYS A 189 3.76 -25.22 -2.76
C CYS A 189 3.95 -23.93 -1.95
N GLY A 190 4.53 -22.88 -2.55
CA GLY A 190 4.62 -21.56 -1.95
C GLY A 190 3.26 -20.85 -1.91
N PRO A 191 3.16 -19.69 -1.27
CA PRO A 191 1.92 -18.90 -1.21
C PRO A 191 1.51 -18.36 -2.59
N VAL A 192 2.45 -18.23 -3.52
CA VAL A 192 2.23 -17.90 -4.94
C VAL A 192 3.11 -18.79 -5.79
#